data_530c7d2996b09e46a4c115f1d617a8ff
#
_entry.id   530c7d2996b09e46a4c115f1d617a8ff
#
_cell.length_a   1.000
_cell.length_b   1.000
_cell.length_c   1.000
_cell.angle_alpha   90.00
_cell.angle_beta   90.00
_cell.angle_gamma   90.00
#
_symmetry.space_group_name_H-M   'P 1'
#
loop_
_entity.id
_entity.type
_entity.pdbx_description
1 polymer ?
#
loop_
_entity_poly.entity_id
_entity_poly.type
_entity_poly.pdbx_seq_one_letter_code
_entity_poly.pdbx_strand_id
1 'polypeptide(L)'
;MITAPAPAPVPVEVLVHSGPAEWWQVLAALGPLAVLASAAIAAVIGLNTLKQKSVADNRAEWWKRAQWALDVVYSGNKKQAAVGLKVLRVLGESELAGAGELAVLEAAWEGHGAHAPAPPNVLAPDAADGDLRAVWIAAAQLRLVTDRRLNKQTPEWVRTVAAEDP
;
A
#
# COMPACT_ATOMS: atom_id res chain seq x y z
N MET A 1 -40.83 32.21 85.57
CA MET A 1 -40.44 32.49 84.16
C MET A 1 -40.72 31.23 83.38
N ILE A 2 -41.75 31.22 82.55
CA ILE A 2 -42.14 30.07 81.73
C ILE A 2 -41.72 30.41 80.32
N THR A 3 -40.70 29.70 79.83
CA THR A 3 -40.16 29.86 78.49
C THR A 3 -41.05 29.05 77.52
N ALA A 4 -41.69 29.75 76.59
CA ALA A 4 -42.50 29.10 75.58
C ALA A 4 -41.62 28.26 74.62
N PRO A 5 -42.05 27.06 74.18
CA PRO A 5 -41.28 26.24 73.24
C PRO A 5 -41.25 26.88 71.83
N ALA A 6 -40.10 26.81 71.19
CA ALA A 6 -39.90 27.29 69.82
C ALA A 6 -40.82 26.55 68.87
N PRO A 7 -41.39 27.22 67.83
CA PRO A 7 -42.21 26.54 66.83
C PRO A 7 -41.38 25.57 65.99
N ALA A 8 -41.95 24.39 65.77
CA ALA A 8 -41.32 23.38 64.92
C ALA A 8 -41.23 23.86 63.48
N PRO A 9 -40.14 23.51 62.78
CA PRO A 9 -39.98 23.89 61.35
C PRO A 9 -41.07 23.24 60.51
N VAL A 10 -41.77 24.04 59.71
CA VAL A 10 -42.78 23.57 58.74
C VAL A 10 -42.09 22.97 57.55
N PRO A 11 -42.36 21.73 57.14
CA PRO A 11 -41.79 21.18 55.94
C PRO A 11 -42.27 21.97 54.74
N VAL A 12 -41.33 22.54 53.98
CA VAL A 12 -41.63 23.19 52.69
C VAL A 12 -41.72 22.07 51.63
N GLU A 13 -42.91 21.67 51.23
CA GLU A 13 -43.16 20.83 50.10
C GLU A 13 -42.85 21.62 48.78
N VAL A 14 -41.73 21.33 48.16
CA VAL A 14 -41.42 21.85 46.82
C VAL A 14 -42.18 21.00 45.79
N LEU A 15 -43.39 21.45 45.42
CA LEU A 15 -44.12 20.89 44.27
C LEU A 15 -43.35 21.22 42.98
N VAL A 16 -42.54 20.29 42.50
CA VAL A 16 -41.95 20.37 41.14
C VAL A 16 -43.08 20.12 40.16
N HIS A 17 -43.67 21.18 39.61
CA HIS A 17 -44.56 21.09 38.45
C HIS A 17 -43.73 20.75 37.21
N SER A 18 -43.67 19.49 36.84
CA SER A 18 -43.21 19.07 35.50
C SER A 18 -44.36 19.25 34.53
N GLY A 19 -44.43 20.41 33.88
CA GLY A 19 -45.26 20.65 32.70
C GLY A 19 -44.78 19.77 31.53
N PRO A 20 -45.58 19.61 30.45
CA PRO A 20 -45.13 18.90 29.25
C PRO A 20 -43.80 19.49 28.75
N ALA A 21 -42.83 18.62 28.42
CA ALA A 21 -41.50 19.03 28.00
C ALA A 21 -41.59 19.99 26.81
N GLU A 22 -41.03 21.18 26.98
CA GLU A 22 -40.96 22.15 25.86
C GLU A 22 -40.00 21.66 24.77
N TRP A 23 -40.28 21.95 23.49
CA TRP A 23 -39.54 21.45 22.37
C TRP A 23 -38.00 21.69 22.47
N TRP A 24 -37.58 22.78 23.09
CA TRP A 24 -36.17 23.09 23.32
C TRP A 24 -35.52 22.18 24.34
N GLN A 25 -36.29 21.65 25.34
CA GLN A 25 -35.79 20.66 26.30
C GLN A 25 -35.53 19.31 25.63
N VAL A 26 -36.34 18.93 24.65
CA VAL A 26 -36.12 17.73 23.84
C VAL A 26 -34.88 17.90 22.99
N LEU A 27 -34.67 19.07 22.36
CA LEU A 27 -33.44 19.39 21.62
C LEU A 27 -32.21 19.36 22.53
N ALA A 28 -32.28 19.91 23.74
CA ALA A 28 -31.18 19.88 24.69
C ALA A 28 -30.84 18.45 25.13
N ALA A 29 -31.82 17.57 25.28
CA ALA A 29 -31.61 16.14 25.59
C ALA A 29 -30.94 15.36 24.45
N LEU A 30 -31.07 15.84 23.20
CA LEU A 30 -30.36 15.26 22.05
C LEU A 30 -28.90 15.72 21.91
N GLY A 31 -28.46 16.71 22.69
CA GLY A 31 -27.09 17.22 22.66
C GLY A 31 -26.02 16.14 22.79
N PRO A 32 -26.08 15.23 23.76
CA PRO A 32 -25.11 14.14 23.88
C PRO A 32 -25.05 13.23 22.63
N LEU A 33 -26.17 12.96 21.97
CA LEU A 33 -26.23 12.18 20.76
C LEU A 33 -25.56 12.90 19.57
N ALA A 34 -25.73 14.20 19.45
CA ALA A 34 -25.06 15.02 18.45
C ALA A 34 -23.54 15.01 18.65
N VAL A 35 -23.06 15.05 19.89
CA VAL A 35 -21.61 14.92 20.20
C VAL A 35 -21.08 13.52 19.81
N LEU A 36 -21.81 12.47 20.14
CA LEU A 36 -21.42 11.11 19.76
C LEU A 36 -21.40 10.92 18.23
N ALA A 37 -22.39 11.46 17.53
CA ALA A 37 -22.45 11.41 16.07
C ALA A 37 -21.27 12.16 15.43
N SER A 38 -20.95 13.36 15.92
CA SER A 38 -19.81 14.13 15.43
C SER A 38 -18.47 13.42 15.71
N ALA A 39 -18.31 12.81 16.89
CA ALA A 39 -17.13 12.01 17.23
C ALA A 39 -16.99 10.78 16.34
N ALA A 40 -18.08 10.08 16.02
CA ALA A 40 -18.08 8.95 15.11
C ALA A 40 -17.67 9.36 13.68
N ILE A 41 -18.22 10.47 13.17
CA ILE A 41 -17.84 11.03 11.86
C ILE A 41 -16.36 11.40 11.85
N ALA A 42 -15.86 12.09 12.87
CA ALA A 42 -14.46 12.47 12.97
C ALA A 42 -13.54 11.23 13.03
N ALA A 43 -13.94 10.18 13.73
CA ALA A 43 -13.19 8.92 13.77
C ALA A 43 -13.13 8.25 12.40
N VAL A 44 -14.24 8.18 11.66
CA VAL A 44 -14.27 7.61 10.29
C VAL A 44 -13.37 8.40 9.34
N ILE A 45 -13.45 9.74 9.38
CA ILE A 45 -12.59 10.60 8.56
C ILE A 45 -11.12 10.38 8.93
N GLY A 46 -10.79 10.37 10.21
CA GLY A 46 -9.43 10.14 10.69
C GLY A 46 -8.85 8.80 10.25
N LEU A 47 -9.61 7.72 10.39
CA LEU A 47 -9.20 6.38 9.96
C LEU A 47 -9.01 6.29 8.43
N ASN A 48 -9.88 6.91 7.66
CA ASN A 48 -9.74 6.96 6.20
C ASN A 48 -8.49 7.75 5.77
N THR A 49 -8.23 8.88 6.43
CA THR A 49 -7.03 9.70 6.17
C THR A 49 -5.74 8.92 6.49
N LEU A 50 -5.71 8.18 7.60
CA LEU A 50 -4.57 7.34 7.96
C LEU A 50 -4.33 6.22 6.94
N LYS A 51 -5.39 5.55 6.48
CA LYS A 51 -5.28 4.53 5.42
C LYS A 51 -4.74 5.12 4.11
N GLN A 52 -5.26 6.27 3.68
CA GLN A 52 -4.79 6.94 2.47
C GLN A 52 -3.32 7.33 2.58
N LYS A 53 -2.90 7.86 3.72
CA LYS A 53 -1.50 8.22 3.97
C LYS A 53 -0.60 6.98 3.94
N SER A 54 -0.98 5.89 4.60
CA SER A 54 -0.22 4.64 4.58
C SER A 54 -0.04 4.08 3.16
N VAL A 55 -1.07 4.12 2.33
CA VAL A 55 -0.98 3.68 0.92
C VAL A 55 -0.04 4.58 0.12
N ALA A 56 -0.11 5.91 0.31
CA ALA A 56 0.78 6.85 -0.36
C ALA A 56 2.24 6.66 0.08
N ASP A 57 2.49 6.48 1.37
CA ASP A 57 3.83 6.26 1.92
C ASP A 57 4.44 4.93 1.41
N ASN A 58 3.65 3.85 1.38
CA ASN A 58 4.09 2.56 0.84
C ASN A 58 4.41 2.64 -0.66
N ARG A 59 3.63 3.40 -1.44
CA ARG A 59 3.90 3.62 -2.86
C ARG A 59 5.16 4.45 -3.07
N ALA A 60 5.39 5.48 -2.25
CA ALA A 60 6.60 6.28 -2.30
C ALA A 60 7.85 5.44 -1.98
N GLU A 61 7.76 4.56 -0.99
CA GLU A 61 8.85 3.63 -0.65
C GLU A 61 9.10 2.60 -1.75
N TRP A 62 8.05 2.07 -2.37
CA TRP A 62 8.15 1.20 -3.54
C TRP A 62 8.91 1.89 -4.67
N TRP A 63 8.58 3.15 -4.99
CA TRP A 63 9.25 3.93 -6.02
C TRP A 63 10.71 4.19 -5.71
N LYS A 64 11.09 4.49 -4.47
CA LYS A 64 12.50 4.64 -4.06
C LYS A 64 13.31 3.37 -4.34
N ARG A 65 12.74 2.20 -4.01
CA ARG A 65 13.38 0.91 -4.29
C ARG A 65 13.46 0.63 -5.78
N ALA A 66 12.41 0.95 -6.54
CA ALA A 66 12.40 0.79 -7.98
C ALA A 66 13.46 1.68 -8.66
N GLN A 67 13.54 2.96 -8.28
CA GLN A 67 14.56 3.88 -8.78
C GLN A 67 15.98 3.37 -8.49
N TRP A 68 16.26 2.98 -7.24
CA TRP A 68 17.55 2.39 -6.90
C TRP A 68 17.86 1.15 -7.77
N ALA A 69 16.90 0.28 -7.94
CA ALA A 69 17.10 -0.91 -8.76
C ALA A 69 17.32 -0.59 -10.24
N LEU A 70 16.61 0.40 -10.79
CA LEU A 70 16.82 0.89 -12.14
C LEU A 70 18.21 1.52 -12.31
N ASP A 71 18.67 2.35 -11.36
CA ASP A 71 20.01 2.92 -11.39
C ASP A 71 21.08 1.82 -11.41
N VAL A 72 20.87 0.75 -10.63
CA VAL A 72 21.75 -0.41 -10.60
C VAL A 72 21.71 -1.18 -11.95
N VAL A 73 20.52 -1.35 -12.54
CA VAL A 73 20.33 -2.00 -13.86
C VAL A 73 21.09 -1.26 -14.95
N TYR A 74 21.04 0.07 -14.95
CA TYR A 74 21.67 0.93 -15.97
C TYR A 74 23.09 1.40 -15.61
N SER A 75 23.69 0.87 -14.54
CA SER A 75 25.06 1.24 -14.08
C SER A 75 26.18 0.85 -15.04
N GLY A 76 25.90 0.05 -16.06
CA GLY A 76 26.89 -0.52 -16.98
C GLY A 76 27.63 -1.76 -16.44
N ASN A 77 27.41 -2.16 -15.21
CA ASN A 77 27.98 -3.35 -14.60
C ASN A 77 27.00 -4.53 -14.68
N LYS A 78 27.32 -5.57 -15.45
CA LYS A 78 26.44 -6.73 -15.69
C LYS A 78 26.03 -7.45 -14.42
N LYS A 79 26.94 -7.68 -13.45
CA LYS A 79 26.60 -8.28 -12.15
C LYS A 79 25.57 -7.46 -11.40
N GLN A 80 25.76 -6.15 -11.36
CA GLN A 80 24.84 -5.23 -10.71
C GLN A 80 23.50 -5.19 -11.45
N ALA A 81 23.52 -5.17 -12.80
CA ALA A 81 22.31 -5.20 -13.62
C ALA A 81 21.45 -6.44 -13.31
N ALA A 82 22.06 -7.63 -13.22
CA ALA A 82 21.33 -8.84 -12.83
C ALA A 82 20.70 -8.73 -11.43
N VAL A 83 21.39 -8.13 -10.46
CA VAL A 83 20.84 -7.88 -9.12
C VAL A 83 19.68 -6.89 -9.19
N GLY A 84 19.83 -5.78 -9.90
CA GLY A 84 18.76 -4.79 -10.09
C GLY A 84 17.51 -5.41 -10.71
N LEU A 85 17.64 -6.21 -11.76
CA LEU A 85 16.53 -6.93 -12.40
C LEU A 85 15.83 -7.91 -11.44
N LYS A 86 16.58 -8.63 -10.60
CA LYS A 86 16.01 -9.49 -9.55
C LYS A 86 15.20 -8.70 -8.53
N VAL A 87 15.68 -7.52 -8.11
CA VAL A 87 14.93 -6.63 -7.22
C VAL A 87 13.67 -6.11 -7.89
N LEU A 88 13.73 -5.67 -9.16
CA LEU A 88 12.57 -5.25 -9.93
C LEU A 88 11.53 -6.36 -10.07
N ARG A 89 11.96 -7.62 -10.23
CA ARG A 89 11.05 -8.78 -10.23
C ARG A 89 10.25 -8.88 -8.93
N VAL A 90 10.91 -8.80 -7.78
CA VAL A 90 10.24 -8.83 -6.47
C VAL A 90 9.27 -7.67 -6.31
N LEU A 91 9.64 -6.47 -6.76
CA LEU A 91 8.77 -5.31 -6.75
C LEU A 91 7.57 -5.48 -7.68
N GLY A 92 7.74 -6.15 -8.83
CA GLY A 92 6.67 -6.48 -9.77
C GLY A 92 5.66 -7.50 -9.22
N GLU A 93 6.06 -8.35 -8.28
CA GLU A 93 5.17 -9.29 -7.58
C GLU A 93 4.31 -8.60 -6.50
N SER A 94 4.72 -7.41 -6.04
CA SER A 94 4.02 -6.65 -5.01
C SER A 94 2.64 -6.18 -5.47
N GLU A 95 1.66 -6.16 -4.55
CA GLU A 95 0.34 -5.59 -4.80
C GLU A 95 0.37 -4.08 -5.09
N LEU A 96 1.45 -3.40 -4.70
CA LEU A 96 1.66 -1.98 -4.96
C LEU A 96 2.01 -1.68 -6.43
N ALA A 97 2.47 -2.69 -7.18
CA ALA A 97 2.76 -2.57 -8.61
C ALA A 97 1.45 -2.59 -9.41
N GLY A 98 0.88 -1.44 -9.71
CA GLY A 98 -0.24 -1.30 -10.64
C GLY A 98 0.22 -1.33 -12.11
N ALA A 99 -0.71 -1.13 -13.04
CA ALA A 99 -0.41 -1.18 -14.47
C ALA A 99 0.67 -0.17 -14.92
N GLY A 100 0.69 1.03 -14.32
CA GLY A 100 1.70 2.04 -14.62
C GLY A 100 3.10 1.64 -14.14
N GLU A 101 3.21 1.11 -12.93
CA GLU A 101 4.45 0.61 -12.36
C GLU A 101 4.97 -0.60 -13.18
N LEU A 102 4.09 -1.51 -13.57
CA LEU A 102 4.45 -2.66 -14.40
C LEU A 102 4.96 -2.27 -15.79
N ALA A 103 4.42 -1.20 -16.39
CA ALA A 103 4.91 -0.68 -17.66
C ALA A 103 6.36 -0.16 -17.56
N VAL A 104 6.74 0.44 -16.43
CA VAL A 104 8.14 0.84 -16.17
C VAL A 104 9.04 -0.38 -16.04
N LEU A 105 8.58 -1.42 -15.34
CA LEU A 105 9.33 -2.68 -15.23
C LEU A 105 9.45 -3.40 -16.58
N GLU A 106 8.45 -3.30 -17.45
CA GLU A 106 8.47 -3.81 -18.82
C GLU A 106 9.60 -3.14 -19.62
N ALA A 107 9.70 -1.81 -19.60
CA ALA A 107 10.77 -1.08 -20.25
C ALA A 107 12.17 -1.50 -19.73
N ALA A 108 12.30 -1.86 -18.47
CA ALA A 108 13.58 -2.29 -17.90
C ALA A 108 14.07 -3.62 -18.48
N TRP A 109 13.21 -4.64 -18.64
CA TRP A 109 13.63 -5.90 -19.25
C TRP A 109 13.75 -5.80 -20.77
N GLU A 110 12.96 -4.97 -21.45
CA GLU A 110 13.09 -4.69 -22.88
C GLU A 110 14.46 -4.09 -23.21
N GLY A 111 14.93 -3.12 -22.43
CA GLY A 111 16.24 -2.52 -22.57
C GLY A 111 17.42 -3.48 -22.41
N HIS A 112 17.18 -4.67 -21.82
CA HIS A 112 18.19 -5.73 -21.61
C HIS A 112 18.01 -6.95 -22.54
N GLY A 113 17.31 -6.77 -23.65
CA GLY A 113 17.26 -7.76 -24.72
C GLY A 113 16.16 -8.81 -24.61
N ALA A 114 15.40 -8.85 -23.50
CA ALA A 114 14.34 -9.86 -23.30
C ALA A 114 13.10 -9.70 -24.23
N HIS A 115 13.21 -8.91 -25.29
CA HIS A 115 12.24 -8.79 -26.38
C HIS A 115 12.43 -9.83 -27.50
N ALA A 116 13.63 -10.42 -27.63
CA ALA A 116 13.96 -11.45 -28.58
C ALA A 116 14.65 -12.63 -27.88
N PRO A 117 14.69 -13.85 -28.51
CA PRO A 117 15.46 -14.97 -27.96
C PRO A 117 16.93 -14.61 -27.76
N ALA A 118 17.50 -15.01 -26.61
CA ALA A 118 18.90 -14.81 -26.35
C ALA A 118 19.75 -15.59 -27.35
N PRO A 119 20.89 -15.04 -27.79
CA PRO A 119 21.82 -15.79 -28.62
C PRO A 119 22.27 -17.08 -27.91
N PRO A 120 22.38 -18.22 -28.62
CA PRO A 120 22.74 -19.51 -28.01
C PRO A 120 24.06 -19.49 -27.23
N ASN A 121 25.03 -18.69 -27.70
CA ASN A 121 26.33 -18.52 -27.04
C ASN A 121 26.26 -17.78 -25.69
N VAL A 122 25.17 -17.09 -25.41
CA VAL A 122 24.96 -16.37 -24.11
C VAL A 122 24.36 -17.30 -23.06
N LEU A 123 23.48 -18.23 -23.49
CA LEU A 123 22.80 -19.16 -22.60
C LEU A 123 23.54 -20.49 -22.41
N ALA A 124 24.60 -20.73 -23.18
CA ALA A 124 25.40 -21.94 -23.03
C ALA A 124 25.97 -22.03 -21.60
N PRO A 125 26.01 -23.25 -20.98
CA PRO A 125 26.56 -23.42 -19.63
C PRO A 125 28.04 -23.01 -19.50
N ASP A 126 28.76 -23.07 -20.62
CA ASP A 126 30.17 -22.71 -20.79
C ASP A 126 30.35 -21.32 -21.41
N ALA A 127 29.30 -20.48 -21.41
CA ALA A 127 29.37 -19.13 -21.95
C ALA A 127 30.54 -18.35 -21.32
N ALA A 128 31.36 -17.73 -22.19
CA ALA A 128 32.52 -16.94 -21.75
C ALA A 128 32.16 -15.75 -20.83
N ASP A 129 30.90 -15.33 -20.86
CA ASP A 129 30.37 -14.21 -20.06
C ASP A 129 29.17 -14.66 -19.19
N GLY A 130 29.49 -15.30 -18.07
CA GLY A 130 28.47 -15.75 -17.10
C GLY A 130 27.64 -14.60 -16.51
N ASP A 131 28.23 -13.40 -16.44
CA ASP A 131 27.51 -12.21 -15.95
C ASP A 131 26.43 -11.78 -16.96
N LEU A 132 26.70 -11.88 -18.26
CA LEU A 132 25.71 -11.60 -19.30
C LEU A 132 24.59 -12.64 -19.29
N ARG A 133 24.91 -13.92 -19.09
CA ARG A 133 23.90 -14.98 -18.91
C ARG A 133 22.98 -14.68 -17.72
N ALA A 134 23.55 -14.28 -16.57
CA ALA A 134 22.76 -13.91 -15.38
C ALA A 134 21.81 -12.73 -15.65
N VAL A 135 22.23 -11.73 -16.44
CA VAL A 135 21.36 -10.61 -16.84
C VAL A 135 20.18 -11.10 -17.68
N TRP A 136 20.43 -11.99 -18.67
CA TRP A 136 19.38 -12.54 -19.52
C TRP A 136 18.36 -13.35 -18.72
N ILE A 137 18.82 -14.21 -17.82
CA ILE A 137 17.94 -15.00 -16.95
C ILE A 137 17.10 -14.06 -16.06
N ALA A 138 17.72 -13.07 -15.43
CA ALA A 138 17.02 -12.12 -14.57
C ALA A 138 16.00 -11.27 -15.36
N ALA A 139 16.32 -10.85 -16.57
CA ALA A 139 15.41 -10.12 -17.45
C ALA A 139 14.21 -10.99 -17.88
N ALA A 140 14.46 -12.27 -18.23
CA ALA A 140 13.39 -13.22 -18.56
C ALA A 140 12.47 -13.49 -17.37
N GLN A 141 13.03 -13.61 -16.17
CA GLN A 141 12.25 -13.76 -14.93
C GLN A 141 11.40 -12.54 -14.63
N LEU A 142 11.93 -11.32 -14.80
CA LEU A 142 11.16 -10.09 -14.66
C LEU A 142 10.03 -10.02 -15.70
N ARG A 143 10.33 -10.32 -16.97
CA ARG A 143 9.33 -10.38 -18.03
C ARG A 143 8.20 -11.36 -17.72
N LEU A 144 8.51 -12.55 -17.22
CA LEU A 144 7.52 -13.55 -16.83
C LEU A 144 6.54 -13.00 -15.78
N VAL A 145 7.03 -12.23 -14.81
CA VAL A 145 6.20 -11.58 -13.78
C VAL A 145 5.33 -10.48 -14.38
N THR A 146 5.91 -9.57 -15.17
CA THR A 146 5.18 -8.46 -15.78
C THR A 146 4.11 -8.96 -16.76
N ASP A 147 4.44 -9.92 -17.64
CA ASP A 147 3.49 -10.53 -18.57
C ASP A 147 2.30 -11.14 -17.82
N ARG A 148 2.57 -11.95 -16.79
CA ARG A 148 1.52 -12.56 -15.96
C ARG A 148 0.61 -11.50 -15.30
N ARG A 149 1.20 -10.46 -14.73
CA ARG A 149 0.47 -9.38 -14.05
C ARG A 149 -0.35 -8.51 -15.02
N LEU A 150 0.15 -8.33 -16.25
CA LEU A 150 -0.52 -7.58 -17.32
C LEU A 150 -1.44 -8.46 -18.19
N ASN A 151 -1.58 -9.74 -17.84
CA ASN A 151 -2.36 -10.72 -18.60
C ASN A 151 -1.91 -10.84 -20.06
N LYS A 152 -0.59 -10.72 -20.31
CA LYS A 152 0.04 -10.91 -21.61
C LYS A 152 0.51 -12.36 -21.76
N GLN A 153 0.59 -12.82 -23.02
CA GLN A 153 1.14 -14.14 -23.30
C GLN A 153 2.68 -14.08 -23.26
N THR A 154 3.27 -14.88 -22.39
CA THR A 154 4.73 -15.01 -22.33
C THR A 154 5.19 -16.01 -23.38
N PRO A 155 6.16 -15.66 -24.28
CA PRO A 155 6.76 -16.58 -25.23
C PRO A 155 7.42 -17.78 -24.53
N GLU A 156 7.42 -18.95 -25.20
CA GLU A 156 7.96 -20.19 -24.64
C GLU A 156 9.45 -20.08 -24.27
N TRP A 157 10.24 -19.43 -25.13
CA TRP A 157 11.66 -19.24 -24.87
C TRP A 157 11.92 -18.42 -23.57
N VAL A 158 11.05 -17.45 -23.23
CA VAL A 158 11.16 -16.69 -21.97
C VAL A 158 10.95 -17.61 -20.77
N ARG A 159 9.98 -18.51 -20.84
CA ARG A 159 9.72 -19.49 -19.77
C ARG A 159 10.89 -20.43 -19.59
N THR A 160 11.47 -20.90 -20.69
CA THR A 160 12.65 -21.77 -20.67
C THR A 160 13.83 -21.07 -20.00
N VAL A 161 14.15 -19.84 -20.45
CA VAL A 161 15.27 -19.06 -19.88
C VAL A 161 15.01 -18.68 -18.42
N ALA A 162 13.79 -18.30 -18.08
CA ALA A 162 13.43 -17.92 -16.70
C ALA A 162 13.49 -19.10 -15.70
N ALA A 163 13.42 -20.34 -16.21
CA ALA A 163 13.55 -21.56 -15.40
C ALA A 163 15.00 -21.97 -15.13
N GLU A 164 15.97 -21.37 -15.84
CA GLU A 164 17.38 -21.62 -15.60
C GLU A 164 17.82 -20.98 -14.27
N ASP A 165 18.78 -21.64 -13.59
CA ASP A 165 19.43 -21.10 -12.40
C ASP A 165 20.68 -20.30 -12.84
N PRO A 166 20.85 -19.05 -12.35
CA PRO A 166 21.95 -18.16 -12.74
C PRO A 166 23.29 -18.56 -12.15
#